data_c52d31289379ad762ff5260252d091c0
#
_entry.id   c52d31289379ad762ff5260252d091c0
#
_cell.length_a   1.000
_cell.length_b   1.000
_cell.length_c   1.000
_cell.angle_alpha   90.00
_cell.angle_beta   90.00
_cell.angle_gamma   90.00
#
_symmetry.space_group_name_H-M   'P 1'
#
loop_
_entity.id
_entity.type
_entity.pdbx_description
1 polymer ?
#
loop_
_entity_poly.entity_id
_entity_poly.type
_entity_poly.pdbx_seq_one_letter_code
_entity_poly.pdbx_strand_id
1 'polypeptide(L)'
;MNERWVQLWRRISIGAWGLAAAMGLTGCTAIKVKLGMRVHLINLTVTTIAASLPNGPAMAPGETSPLVVTFTDTSGKVWVTEGEGNGKILWSDLTVTPSVVTVNKKGVLRLAHDPRKSDGQAGHVEVTVPGHPDLKAALDIPVRYDVPFAVSFNGANGSSGMDGMSGTDGTSGLSGSSGSCVPDHNSAGGDGGNGSDGTDGGNGGDGGNGGDGPPVRVLIALRPGARPLLQAVVSAPGRKDRHFLVDPQGGSLTITSNGGAGGSGGRGGKGGRGGSGGSGGFGCPSGSNGRSGSDGHDGRSGSDGYSGRNGTITIVYDPAVKPYLAAIKTSNKSAPAPVYQETPVAPLW
;
A
#
# COMPACT_ATOMS: atom_id res chain seq x y z
N MET A 1 34.89 -22.21 -34.79
CA MET A 1 34.10 -20.95 -34.80
C MET A 1 34.89 -19.95 -33.97
N ASN A 2 35.30 -18.84 -34.60
CA ASN A 2 36.40 -17.99 -34.15
C ASN A 2 36.00 -17.07 -32.97
N GLU A 3 36.78 -17.09 -31.90
CA GLU A 3 36.59 -16.26 -30.66
C GLU A 3 36.46 -14.74 -30.93
N ARG A 4 36.87 -14.26 -32.08
CA ARG A 4 36.74 -12.86 -32.52
C ARG A 4 35.25 -12.41 -32.72
N TRP A 5 34.36 -13.34 -33.09
CA TRP A 5 32.94 -13.03 -33.31
C TRP A 5 32.17 -12.89 -31.99
N VAL A 6 32.56 -13.63 -30.95
CA VAL A 6 31.93 -13.56 -29.62
C VAL A 6 32.28 -12.24 -28.92
N GLN A 7 33.49 -11.72 -29.11
CA GLN A 7 33.91 -10.44 -28.56
C GLN A 7 33.21 -9.25 -29.25
N LEU A 8 32.89 -9.36 -30.52
CA LEU A 8 32.19 -8.30 -31.26
C LEU A 8 30.71 -8.18 -30.83
N TRP A 9 30.05 -9.31 -30.60
CA TRP A 9 28.66 -9.34 -30.12
C TRP A 9 28.51 -8.83 -28.68
N ARG A 10 29.50 -9.10 -27.81
CA ARG A 10 29.49 -8.55 -26.44
C ARG A 10 29.68 -7.04 -26.39
N ARG A 11 30.44 -6.46 -27.30
CA ARG A 11 30.62 -4.99 -27.35
C ARG A 11 29.44 -4.27 -27.99
N ILE A 12 28.72 -4.87 -28.90
CA ILE A 12 27.53 -4.29 -29.54
C ILE A 12 26.33 -4.35 -28.57
N SER A 13 26.18 -5.42 -27.80
CA SER A 13 25.09 -5.54 -26.83
C SER A 13 25.22 -4.57 -25.63
N ILE A 14 26.43 -4.32 -25.14
CA ILE A 14 26.63 -3.38 -24.02
C ILE A 14 26.41 -1.92 -24.48
N GLY A 15 26.79 -1.57 -25.72
CA GLY A 15 26.56 -0.25 -26.30
C GLY A 15 25.05 0.04 -26.56
N ALA A 16 24.29 -0.97 -27.00
CA ALA A 16 22.87 -0.82 -27.30
C ALA A 16 22.02 -0.67 -26.04
N TRP A 17 22.35 -1.36 -24.94
CA TRP A 17 21.62 -1.22 -23.66
C TRP A 17 21.98 0.09 -22.92
N GLY A 18 23.21 0.57 -23.05
CA GLY A 18 23.60 1.88 -22.49
C GLY A 18 22.92 3.06 -23.18
N LEU A 19 22.74 3.01 -24.52
CA LEU A 19 21.98 4.03 -25.24
C LEU A 19 20.47 3.97 -25.00
N ALA A 20 19.89 2.77 -24.83
CA ALA A 20 18.47 2.61 -24.49
C ALA A 20 18.16 3.11 -23.09
N ALA A 21 19.04 2.94 -22.10
CA ALA A 21 18.86 3.43 -20.73
C ALA A 21 19.03 4.95 -20.61
N ALA A 22 19.92 5.57 -21.40
CA ALA A 22 20.10 7.02 -21.44
C ALA A 22 18.98 7.74 -22.20
N MET A 23 18.36 7.12 -23.20
CA MET A 23 17.18 7.64 -23.90
C MET A 23 15.87 7.49 -23.09
N GLY A 24 15.84 6.64 -22.06
CA GLY A 24 14.64 6.36 -21.26
C GLY A 24 14.24 7.46 -20.29
N LEU A 25 15.11 8.38 -19.92
CA LEU A 25 14.86 9.41 -18.90
C LEU A 25 14.63 10.83 -19.46
N THR A 26 15.13 11.14 -20.64
CA THR A 26 14.90 12.45 -21.30
C THR A 26 14.14 12.32 -22.63
N GLY A 27 14.06 11.13 -23.20
CA GLY A 27 13.52 10.87 -24.53
C GLY A 27 11.99 10.95 -24.65
N CYS A 28 11.23 10.73 -23.58
CA CYS A 28 9.77 10.68 -23.68
C CYS A 28 9.14 12.04 -24.01
N THR A 29 9.60 13.13 -23.44
CA THR A 29 9.03 14.46 -23.68
C THR A 29 9.41 15.01 -25.05
N ALA A 30 10.68 14.91 -25.44
CA ALA A 30 11.16 15.36 -26.75
C ALA A 30 10.50 14.60 -27.91
N ILE A 31 10.30 13.28 -27.77
CA ILE A 31 9.58 12.46 -28.75
C ILE A 31 8.11 12.89 -28.82
N LYS A 32 7.45 13.09 -27.69
CA LYS A 32 6.04 13.55 -27.64
C LYS A 32 5.87 14.92 -28.29
N VAL A 33 6.82 15.84 -28.13
CA VAL A 33 6.83 17.14 -28.78
C VAL A 33 6.98 16.97 -30.30
N LYS A 34 7.94 16.17 -30.76
CA LYS A 34 8.14 15.90 -32.21
C LYS A 34 6.92 15.27 -32.87
N LEU A 35 6.18 14.44 -32.14
CA LEU A 35 4.93 13.81 -32.61
C LEU A 35 3.68 14.71 -32.48
N GLY A 36 3.83 15.99 -32.06
CA GLY A 36 2.72 16.91 -31.86
C GLY A 36 1.79 16.54 -30.70
N MET A 37 2.18 15.59 -29.86
CA MET A 37 1.44 15.17 -28.66
C MET A 37 1.62 16.15 -27.51
N ARG A 38 2.71 16.92 -27.53
CA ARG A 38 3.01 18.01 -26.59
C ARG A 38 3.49 19.23 -27.36
N VAL A 39 3.30 20.41 -26.78
CA VAL A 39 3.65 21.70 -27.41
C VAL A 39 4.35 22.54 -26.35
N HIS A 40 5.48 23.14 -26.72
CA HIS A 40 6.12 24.17 -25.92
C HIS A 40 5.37 25.48 -26.05
N LEU A 41 5.13 26.15 -24.95
CA LEU A 41 4.38 27.41 -24.91
C LEU A 41 5.06 28.52 -25.75
N ILE A 42 6.40 28.51 -25.81
CA ILE A 42 7.18 29.47 -26.62
C ILE A 42 6.86 29.40 -28.12
N ASN A 43 6.30 28.31 -28.61
CA ASN A 43 5.91 28.15 -30.02
C ASN A 43 4.48 28.66 -30.31
N LEU A 44 3.82 29.27 -29.33
CA LEU A 44 2.46 29.77 -29.44
C LEU A 44 2.40 31.26 -29.18
N THR A 45 1.58 31.97 -29.95
CA THR A 45 1.31 33.40 -29.74
C THR A 45 0.10 33.52 -28.80
N VAL A 46 0.36 33.41 -27.49
CA VAL A 46 -0.69 33.43 -26.47
C VAL A 46 -1.10 34.84 -26.13
N THR A 47 -2.41 35.10 -26.01
CA THR A 47 -2.99 36.40 -25.65
C THR A 47 -3.53 36.43 -24.22
N THR A 48 -4.03 35.28 -23.70
CA THR A 48 -4.60 35.21 -22.35
C THR A 48 -4.23 33.91 -21.65
N ILE A 49 -4.18 33.96 -20.32
CA ILE A 49 -3.94 32.81 -19.45
C ILE A 49 -5.00 32.80 -18.33
N ALA A 50 -5.50 31.64 -17.97
CA ALA A 50 -6.41 31.44 -16.84
C ALA A 50 -6.04 30.16 -16.08
N ALA A 51 -6.22 30.18 -14.77
CA ALA A 51 -5.99 29.03 -13.88
C ALA A 51 -7.29 28.61 -13.21
N SER A 52 -7.52 27.32 -13.05
CA SER A 52 -8.75 26.79 -12.43
C SER A 52 -8.49 25.46 -11.71
N LEU A 53 -9.41 25.12 -10.81
CA LEU A 53 -9.48 23.81 -10.12
C LEU A 53 -10.71 23.06 -10.61
N PRO A 54 -10.56 21.97 -11.36
CA PRO A 54 -11.72 21.23 -11.90
C PRO A 54 -12.55 20.54 -10.80
N ASN A 55 -11.95 20.27 -9.62
CA ASN A 55 -12.65 19.61 -8.51
C ASN A 55 -13.42 20.59 -7.60
N GLY A 56 -13.52 21.85 -7.98
CA GLY A 56 -14.19 22.89 -7.21
C GLY A 56 -13.19 23.93 -6.67
N PRO A 57 -13.70 25.13 -6.30
CA PRO A 57 -12.83 26.28 -6.00
C PRO A 57 -12.13 26.18 -4.64
N ALA A 58 -12.60 25.34 -3.71
CA ALA A 58 -12.11 25.24 -2.34
C ALA A 58 -11.44 23.87 -2.08
N MET A 59 -10.49 23.85 -1.13
CA MET A 59 -9.78 22.63 -0.71
C MET A 59 -9.89 22.42 0.80
N ALA A 60 -9.98 21.15 1.22
CA ALA A 60 -9.90 20.77 2.63
C ALA A 60 -8.46 20.40 3.03
N PRO A 61 -8.09 20.50 4.33
CA PRO A 61 -6.80 20.01 4.83
C PRO A 61 -6.52 18.56 4.45
N GLY A 62 -5.37 18.31 3.83
CA GLY A 62 -4.96 17.00 3.32
C GLY A 62 -5.46 16.67 1.91
N GLU A 63 -6.34 17.45 1.35
CA GLU A 63 -6.87 17.27 0.00
C GLU A 63 -5.81 17.61 -1.07
N THR A 64 -5.94 16.95 -2.21
CA THR A 64 -5.19 17.26 -3.43
C THR A 64 -6.14 17.61 -4.55
N SER A 65 -5.79 18.60 -5.37
CA SER A 65 -6.56 18.98 -6.54
C SER A 65 -5.62 19.26 -7.72
N PRO A 66 -5.98 18.87 -8.93
CA PRO A 66 -5.23 19.30 -10.10
C PRO A 66 -5.42 20.81 -10.34
N LEU A 67 -4.32 21.48 -10.71
CA LEU A 67 -4.34 22.84 -11.26
C LEU A 67 -4.40 22.73 -12.79
N VAL A 68 -5.40 23.29 -13.40
CA VAL A 68 -5.53 23.35 -14.85
C VAL A 68 -5.30 24.77 -15.30
N VAL A 69 -4.32 24.95 -16.20
CA VAL A 69 -4.03 26.25 -16.79
C VAL A 69 -4.43 26.22 -18.27
N THR A 70 -5.20 27.21 -18.69
CA THR A 70 -5.65 27.38 -20.07
C THR A 70 -5.02 28.62 -20.68
N PHE A 71 -4.73 28.55 -21.97
CA PHE A 71 -4.12 29.62 -22.75
C PHE A 71 -4.95 29.81 -24.01
N THR A 72 -5.24 31.06 -24.38
CA THR A 72 -5.88 31.38 -25.65
C THR A 72 -4.86 32.03 -26.56
N ASP A 73 -4.71 31.54 -27.78
CA ASP A 73 -3.84 32.11 -28.78
C ASP A 73 -4.53 33.21 -29.61
N THR A 74 -3.77 33.91 -30.47
CA THR A 74 -4.29 34.98 -31.34
C THR A 74 -5.37 34.54 -32.31
N SER A 75 -5.49 33.22 -32.56
CA SER A 75 -6.57 32.66 -33.41
C SER A 75 -7.84 32.36 -32.61
N GLY A 76 -7.84 32.54 -31.30
CA GLY A 76 -8.93 32.19 -30.40
C GLY A 76 -8.93 30.72 -29.98
N LYS A 77 -7.92 29.94 -30.37
CA LYS A 77 -7.81 28.54 -29.96
C LYS A 77 -7.35 28.42 -28.52
N VAL A 78 -8.02 27.54 -27.77
CA VAL A 78 -7.70 27.25 -26.38
C VAL A 78 -6.74 26.06 -26.29
N TRP A 79 -5.65 26.28 -25.53
CA TRP A 79 -4.64 25.29 -25.18
C TRP A 79 -4.68 25.03 -23.68
N VAL A 80 -4.41 23.81 -23.28
CA VAL A 80 -4.51 23.40 -21.86
C VAL A 80 -3.21 22.69 -21.45
N THR A 81 -2.86 22.81 -20.17
CA THR A 81 -1.73 22.06 -19.58
C THR A 81 -1.92 20.57 -19.65
N GLU A 82 -0.83 19.83 -19.76
CA GLU A 82 -0.79 18.38 -19.71
C GLU A 82 -1.24 17.82 -18.35
N GLY A 83 -1.37 16.49 -18.24
CA GLY A 83 -1.81 15.82 -17.03
C GLY A 83 -3.33 15.83 -16.91
N GLU A 84 -3.84 16.23 -15.76
CA GLU A 84 -5.29 16.24 -15.50
C GLU A 84 -6.07 17.22 -16.40
N GLY A 85 -5.39 18.22 -16.94
CA GLY A 85 -5.97 19.10 -17.97
C GLY A 85 -6.17 18.41 -19.32
N ASN A 86 -5.63 17.21 -19.52
CA ASN A 86 -5.63 16.45 -20.77
C ASN A 86 -5.13 17.24 -21.99
N GLY A 87 -4.39 18.32 -21.73
CA GLY A 87 -3.89 19.21 -22.77
C GLY A 87 -2.49 18.85 -23.26
N LYS A 88 -1.92 19.76 -24.04
CA LYS A 88 -0.62 19.55 -24.70
C LYS A 88 0.49 20.45 -24.15
N ILE A 89 0.18 21.50 -23.36
CA ILE A 89 1.17 22.44 -22.84
C ILE A 89 1.94 21.82 -21.69
N LEU A 90 3.26 21.90 -21.74
CA LEU A 90 4.15 21.33 -20.74
C LEU A 90 4.16 22.18 -19.45
N TRP A 91 4.07 21.53 -18.29
CA TRP A 91 4.25 22.18 -17.00
C TRP A 91 5.64 22.80 -16.82
N SER A 92 6.66 22.26 -17.50
CA SER A 92 8.02 22.81 -17.47
C SER A 92 8.16 24.21 -18.07
N ASP A 93 7.19 24.64 -18.84
CA ASP A 93 7.20 25.95 -19.51
C ASP A 93 6.57 27.06 -18.63
N LEU A 94 6.14 26.70 -17.42
CA LEU A 94 5.46 27.58 -16.47
C LEU A 94 6.25 27.73 -15.18
N THR A 95 6.19 28.90 -14.60
CA THR A 95 6.61 29.14 -13.22
C THR A 95 5.37 29.25 -12.35
N VAL A 96 5.30 28.42 -11.29
CA VAL A 96 4.16 28.40 -10.36
C VAL A 96 4.65 28.77 -8.97
N THR A 97 4.09 29.84 -8.41
CA THR A 97 4.41 30.35 -7.07
C THR A 97 3.23 30.14 -6.14
N PRO A 98 3.25 29.11 -5.30
CA PRO A 98 2.16 28.83 -4.36
C PRO A 98 2.41 29.48 -2.99
N SER A 99 1.32 29.79 -2.25
CA SER A 99 1.34 30.05 -0.82
C SER A 99 0.24 29.28 -0.11
N VAL A 100 0.47 28.84 1.14
CA VAL A 100 -0.41 27.98 1.96
C VAL A 100 -0.62 26.56 1.35
N VAL A 101 -0.72 26.46 0.04
CA VAL A 101 -0.72 25.17 -0.72
C VAL A 101 0.68 24.88 -1.27
N THR A 102 0.90 23.64 -1.68
CA THR A 102 2.10 23.23 -2.42
C THR A 102 1.70 22.71 -3.79
N VAL A 103 2.56 22.88 -4.81
CA VAL A 103 2.33 22.41 -6.18
C VAL A 103 3.47 21.48 -6.58
N ASN A 104 3.16 20.32 -7.11
CA ASN A 104 4.18 19.43 -7.64
C ASN A 104 4.49 19.73 -9.13
N LYS A 105 5.53 19.08 -9.68
CA LYS A 105 5.95 19.23 -11.09
C LYS A 105 4.90 18.81 -12.14
N LYS A 106 3.80 18.18 -11.72
CA LYS A 106 2.68 17.77 -12.59
C LYS A 106 1.46 18.67 -12.46
N GLY A 107 1.59 19.77 -11.74
CA GLY A 107 0.47 20.70 -11.50
C GLY A 107 -0.55 20.19 -10.49
N VAL A 108 -0.20 19.26 -9.60
CA VAL A 108 -1.11 18.84 -8.53
C VAL A 108 -0.86 19.69 -7.29
N LEU A 109 -1.89 20.38 -6.85
CA LEU A 109 -1.96 21.13 -5.62
C LEU A 109 -2.16 20.19 -4.43
N ARG A 110 -1.62 20.56 -3.28
CA ARG A 110 -1.85 19.89 -2.00
C ARG A 110 -1.96 20.90 -0.88
N LEU A 111 -3.03 20.81 -0.10
CA LEU A 111 -3.17 21.52 1.16
C LEU A 111 -2.62 20.64 2.30
N ALA A 112 -1.88 21.25 3.23
CA ALA A 112 -1.33 20.53 4.37
C ALA A 112 -2.43 19.86 5.22
N HIS A 113 -2.15 18.66 5.75
CA HIS A 113 -3.09 17.99 6.67
C HIS A 113 -3.30 18.75 7.99
N ASP A 114 -2.27 19.44 8.45
CA ASP A 114 -2.32 20.21 9.69
C ASP A 114 -3.02 21.55 9.43
N PRO A 115 -4.26 21.73 9.95
CA PRO A 115 -5.04 22.94 9.67
C PRO A 115 -4.42 24.20 10.24
N ARG A 116 -3.52 24.12 11.23
CA ARG A 116 -2.80 25.27 11.79
C ARG A 116 -1.97 26.02 10.75
N LYS A 117 -1.60 25.34 9.65
CA LYS A 117 -0.86 25.94 8.53
C LYS A 117 -1.74 26.74 7.57
N SER A 118 -3.06 26.55 7.64
CA SER A 118 -4.03 27.18 6.74
C SER A 118 -5.15 27.89 7.48
N ASP A 119 -5.18 27.83 8.82
CA ASP A 119 -6.23 28.47 9.61
C ASP A 119 -6.22 29.98 9.45
N GLY A 120 -7.36 30.53 9.04
CA GLY A 120 -7.51 31.95 8.77
C GLY A 120 -6.86 32.45 7.47
N GLN A 121 -6.33 31.54 6.63
CA GLN A 121 -5.67 31.89 5.38
C GLN A 121 -6.32 31.14 4.21
N ALA A 122 -6.37 31.80 3.04
CA ALA A 122 -6.67 31.12 1.78
C ALA A 122 -5.38 30.64 1.12
N GLY A 123 -5.45 29.54 0.39
CA GLY A 123 -4.40 29.15 -0.53
C GLY A 123 -4.32 30.15 -1.67
N HIS A 124 -3.12 30.39 -2.20
CA HIS A 124 -2.92 31.24 -3.36
C HIS A 124 -1.92 30.59 -4.32
N VAL A 125 -2.17 30.72 -5.59
CA VAL A 125 -1.27 30.25 -6.65
C VAL A 125 -1.17 31.33 -7.71
N GLU A 126 0.05 31.77 -8.00
CA GLU A 126 0.35 32.59 -9.16
C GLU A 126 1.07 31.75 -10.21
N VAL A 127 0.58 31.78 -11.44
CA VAL A 127 1.18 31.12 -12.60
C VAL A 127 1.68 32.16 -13.56
N THR A 128 2.96 32.10 -13.93
CA THR A 128 3.60 33.03 -14.87
C THR A 128 4.27 32.27 -16.00
N VAL A 129 4.39 32.93 -17.14
CA VAL A 129 5.10 32.39 -18.31
C VAL A 129 6.49 33.05 -18.38
N PRO A 130 7.59 32.28 -18.25
CA PRO A 130 8.93 32.83 -18.39
C PRO A 130 9.10 33.60 -19.71
N GLY A 131 9.64 34.81 -19.65
CA GLY A 131 9.83 35.66 -20.82
C GLY A 131 8.60 36.47 -21.28
N HIS A 132 7.43 36.24 -20.67
CA HIS A 132 6.19 36.97 -20.94
C HIS A 132 5.54 37.45 -19.63
N PRO A 133 6.06 38.55 -19.01
CA PRO A 133 5.60 39.01 -17.68
C PRO A 133 4.11 39.40 -17.66
N ASP A 134 3.56 39.77 -18.81
CA ASP A 134 2.14 40.14 -18.97
C ASP A 134 1.21 38.95 -18.90
N LEU A 135 1.73 37.74 -19.17
CA LEU A 135 0.97 36.49 -19.12
C LEU A 135 1.04 35.85 -17.73
N LYS A 136 0.15 36.27 -16.85
CA LYS A 136 0.02 35.75 -15.49
C LYS A 136 -1.44 35.45 -15.15
N ALA A 137 -1.63 34.39 -14.37
CA ALA A 137 -2.93 34.05 -13.79
C ALA A 137 -2.75 33.84 -12.28
N ALA A 138 -3.65 34.39 -11.49
CA ALA A 138 -3.71 34.19 -10.05
C ALA A 138 -4.99 33.44 -9.68
N LEU A 139 -4.92 32.56 -8.68
CA LEU A 139 -6.04 31.79 -8.19
C LEU A 139 -6.02 31.74 -6.67
N ASP A 140 -7.08 32.26 -6.04
CA ASP A 140 -7.33 32.12 -4.62
C ASP A 140 -8.12 30.86 -4.35
N ILE A 141 -7.70 30.11 -3.34
CA ILE A 141 -8.23 28.80 -3.01
C ILE A 141 -8.76 28.84 -1.57
N PRO A 142 -10.06 29.07 -1.37
CA PRO A 142 -10.67 29.01 -0.04
C PRO A 142 -10.43 27.67 0.63
N VAL A 143 -10.15 27.69 1.94
CA VAL A 143 -10.04 26.48 2.74
C VAL A 143 -11.40 26.15 3.32
N ARG A 144 -11.82 24.87 3.19
CA ARG A 144 -13.09 24.38 3.73
C ARG A 144 -12.87 23.30 4.78
N TYR A 145 -13.75 23.23 5.75
CA TYR A 145 -13.69 22.32 6.88
C TYR A 145 -14.99 21.50 7.04
N ASP A 146 -15.90 21.62 6.08
CA ASP A 146 -17.21 20.97 5.99
C ASP A 146 -17.13 19.56 5.37
N VAL A 147 -16.03 18.88 5.59
CA VAL A 147 -15.77 17.53 5.07
C VAL A 147 -15.61 16.51 6.20
N PRO A 148 -15.82 15.21 5.94
CA PRO A 148 -15.55 14.17 6.92
C PRO A 148 -14.03 13.96 7.06
N PHE A 149 -13.51 14.11 8.27
CA PHE A 149 -12.15 13.73 8.65
C PHE A 149 -12.17 12.40 9.39
N ALA A 150 -11.09 11.62 9.27
CA ALA A 150 -10.92 10.38 10.01
C ALA A 150 -9.50 10.24 10.54
N VAL A 151 -9.37 9.68 11.74
CA VAL A 151 -8.08 9.34 12.35
C VAL A 151 -8.16 7.97 13.02
N SER A 152 -7.15 7.13 12.79
CA SER A 152 -7.09 5.78 13.33
C SER A 152 -5.78 5.56 14.08
N PHE A 153 -5.88 4.96 15.27
CA PHE A 153 -4.78 4.55 16.13
C PHE A 153 -4.92 3.06 16.46
N ASN A 154 -4.97 2.21 15.45
CA ASN A 154 -5.19 0.77 15.65
C ASN A 154 -3.94 0.07 16.19
N GLY A 155 -4.15 -1.02 16.92
CA GLY A 155 -3.13 -1.98 17.29
C GLY A 155 -2.56 -2.68 16.05
N ALA A 156 -1.34 -3.21 16.17
CA ALA A 156 -0.72 -3.98 15.11
C ALA A 156 -1.41 -5.34 14.92
N ASN A 157 -1.52 -5.81 13.69
CA ASN A 157 -1.98 -7.16 13.44
C ASN A 157 -0.93 -8.19 13.89
N GLY A 158 -1.38 -9.34 14.35
CA GLY A 158 -0.53 -10.48 14.64
C GLY A 158 0.08 -11.05 13.34
N SER A 159 1.26 -11.65 13.46
CA SER A 159 1.90 -12.36 12.35
C SER A 159 1.23 -13.71 12.11
N SER A 160 1.16 -14.15 10.85
CA SER A 160 0.73 -15.51 10.54
C SER A 160 1.79 -16.52 10.99
N GLY A 161 1.34 -17.69 11.46
CA GLY A 161 2.19 -18.83 11.73
C GLY A 161 2.79 -19.38 10.43
N MET A 162 3.96 -20.00 10.52
CA MET A 162 4.61 -20.64 9.38
C MET A 162 3.99 -22.01 9.14
N ASP A 163 3.87 -22.39 7.86
CA ASP A 163 3.42 -23.74 7.50
C ASP A 163 4.47 -24.79 7.90
N GLY A 164 4.02 -25.96 8.32
CA GLY A 164 4.87 -27.12 8.58
C GLY A 164 5.48 -27.66 7.30
N MET A 165 6.71 -28.15 7.37
CA MET A 165 7.37 -28.79 6.24
C MET A 165 6.75 -30.15 5.96
N SER A 166 6.63 -30.51 4.69
CA SER A 166 6.20 -31.87 4.31
C SER A 166 7.26 -32.90 4.69
N GLY A 167 6.80 -34.07 5.08
CA GLY A 167 7.65 -35.24 5.27
C GLY A 167 8.27 -35.71 3.96
N THR A 168 9.35 -36.43 4.04
CA THR A 168 10.05 -37.04 2.90
C THR A 168 9.50 -38.43 2.63
N ASP A 169 9.37 -38.75 1.33
CA ASP A 169 8.94 -40.09 0.93
C ASP A 169 10.01 -41.13 1.27
N GLY A 170 9.59 -42.32 1.61
CA GLY A 170 10.42 -43.49 1.81
C GLY A 170 11.05 -43.96 0.50
N THR A 171 12.22 -44.58 0.59
CA THR A 171 12.89 -45.19 -0.57
C THR A 171 12.33 -46.55 -0.89
N SER A 172 12.20 -46.86 -2.19
CA SER A 172 11.77 -48.21 -2.61
C SER A 172 12.86 -49.25 -2.32
N GLY A 173 12.41 -50.46 -1.95
CA GLY A 173 13.28 -51.62 -1.78
C GLY A 173 13.90 -52.05 -3.12
N LEU A 174 15.09 -52.59 -3.06
CA LEU A 174 15.77 -53.16 -4.22
C LEU A 174 15.10 -54.47 -4.67
N SER A 175 15.07 -54.71 -5.97
CA SER A 175 14.60 -56.02 -6.49
C SER A 175 15.59 -57.10 -6.13
N GLY A 176 15.07 -58.29 -5.85
CA GLY A 176 15.86 -59.49 -5.62
C GLY A 176 16.64 -59.93 -6.85
N SER A 177 17.79 -60.54 -6.64
CA SER A 177 18.62 -61.09 -7.74
C SER A 177 17.94 -62.24 -8.44
N SER A 178 18.08 -62.34 -9.75
CA SER A 178 17.55 -63.48 -10.49
C SER A 178 18.39 -64.75 -10.23
N GLY A 179 17.70 -65.84 -9.99
CA GLY A 179 18.23 -67.20 -9.97
C GLY A 179 18.04 -67.89 -11.33
N SER A 180 18.15 -69.20 -11.36
CA SER A 180 18.04 -70.03 -12.56
C SER A 180 17.00 -71.14 -12.34
N CYS A 181 16.27 -71.53 -13.38
CA CYS A 181 15.32 -72.66 -13.41
C CYS A 181 15.66 -73.56 -14.58
N VAL A 182 16.93 -74.06 -14.68
CA VAL A 182 17.39 -74.99 -15.73
C VAL A 182 17.60 -76.31 -15.10
N PRO A 183 17.13 -77.45 -15.71
CA PRO A 183 17.39 -78.80 -15.20
C PRO A 183 18.87 -78.94 -14.82
N ASP A 184 19.15 -79.53 -13.67
CA ASP A 184 20.47 -79.74 -13.03
C ASP A 184 21.23 -78.49 -12.55
N HIS A 185 20.71 -77.24 -12.79
CA HIS A 185 21.31 -76.02 -12.33
C HIS A 185 20.24 -75.02 -11.79
N ASN A 186 19.38 -75.49 -10.95
CA ASN A 186 18.37 -74.63 -10.29
C ASN A 186 19.02 -73.76 -9.21
N SER A 187 18.71 -72.47 -9.23
CA SER A 187 19.06 -71.58 -8.12
C SER A 187 17.85 -70.71 -7.73
N ALA A 188 17.71 -70.46 -6.45
CA ALA A 188 16.64 -69.62 -5.93
C ALA A 188 16.83 -68.17 -6.38
N GLY A 189 15.72 -67.50 -6.64
CA GLY A 189 15.67 -66.07 -6.74
C GLY A 189 15.92 -65.42 -5.39
N GLY A 190 16.59 -64.27 -5.36
CA GLY A 190 16.78 -63.49 -4.14
C GLY A 190 15.46 -62.79 -3.72
N ASP A 191 15.28 -62.58 -2.44
CA ASP A 191 14.15 -61.83 -1.93
C ASP A 191 14.30 -60.34 -2.30
N GLY A 192 13.17 -59.66 -2.55
CA GLY A 192 13.12 -58.23 -2.70
C GLY A 192 13.36 -57.48 -1.37
N GLY A 193 14.05 -56.35 -1.41
CA GLY A 193 14.26 -55.51 -0.24
C GLY A 193 12.99 -54.82 0.22
N ASN A 194 12.88 -54.53 1.50
CA ASN A 194 11.77 -53.75 2.03
C ASN A 194 11.93 -52.26 1.62
N GLY A 195 10.79 -51.59 1.34
CA GLY A 195 10.73 -50.18 1.26
C GLY A 195 10.90 -49.53 2.64
N SER A 196 11.44 -48.32 2.70
CA SER A 196 11.53 -47.58 3.98
C SER A 196 10.25 -46.79 4.25
N ASP A 197 10.02 -46.47 5.52
CA ASP A 197 8.89 -45.63 5.92
C ASP A 197 9.06 -44.22 5.43
N GLY A 198 7.96 -43.52 5.12
CA GLY A 198 7.92 -42.09 4.94
C GLY A 198 8.07 -41.35 6.28
N THR A 199 8.55 -40.12 6.27
CA THR A 199 8.67 -39.32 7.50
C THR A 199 7.40 -38.51 7.76
N ASP A 200 7.14 -38.22 9.04
CA ASP A 200 6.02 -37.34 9.42
C ASP A 200 6.19 -35.93 8.88
N GLY A 201 5.07 -35.27 8.56
CA GLY A 201 5.01 -33.85 8.27
C GLY A 201 5.22 -32.99 9.53
N GLY A 202 5.86 -31.85 9.37
CA GLY A 202 6.07 -30.89 10.45
C GLY A 202 4.77 -30.21 10.88
N ASN A 203 4.65 -29.83 12.15
CA ASN A 203 3.52 -29.03 12.62
C ASN A 203 3.59 -27.61 12.08
N GLY A 204 2.46 -26.99 11.78
CA GLY A 204 2.33 -25.57 11.53
C GLY A 204 2.56 -24.77 12.81
N GLY A 205 3.12 -23.57 12.67
CA GLY A 205 3.32 -22.63 13.77
C GLY A 205 2.03 -21.91 14.15
N ASP A 206 1.90 -21.50 15.41
CA ASP A 206 0.75 -20.69 15.86
C ASP A 206 0.82 -19.27 15.28
N GLY A 207 -0.33 -18.68 15.00
CA GLY A 207 -0.50 -17.29 14.65
C GLY A 207 -0.21 -16.38 15.86
N GLY A 208 0.42 -15.23 15.61
CA GLY A 208 0.68 -14.21 16.63
C GLY A 208 -0.61 -13.50 17.06
N ASN A 209 -0.68 -13.05 18.31
CA ASN A 209 -1.79 -12.22 18.78
C ASN A 209 -1.72 -10.82 18.17
N GLY A 210 -2.88 -10.23 17.86
CA GLY A 210 -3.01 -8.82 17.52
C GLY A 210 -2.70 -7.93 18.74
N GLY A 211 -2.09 -6.78 18.49
CA GLY A 211 -1.82 -5.78 19.53
C GLY A 211 -3.08 -5.03 19.93
N ASP A 212 -3.16 -4.57 21.18
CA ASP A 212 -4.27 -3.74 21.65
C ASP A 212 -4.27 -2.36 20.97
N GLY A 213 -5.44 -1.78 20.74
CA GLY A 213 -5.63 -0.39 20.37
C GLY A 213 -5.17 0.52 21.52
N PRO A 214 -4.40 1.59 21.26
CA PRO A 214 -3.95 2.49 22.32
C PRO A 214 -5.11 3.31 22.89
N PRO A 215 -5.01 3.79 24.14
CA PRO A 215 -5.94 4.79 24.65
C PRO A 215 -5.77 6.08 23.84
N VAL A 216 -6.89 6.66 23.40
CA VAL A 216 -6.93 7.91 22.62
C VAL A 216 -7.57 9.00 23.45
N ARG A 217 -6.94 10.17 23.51
CA ARG A 217 -7.49 11.38 24.10
C ARG A 217 -7.77 12.40 23.01
N VAL A 218 -8.95 12.98 23.05
CA VAL A 218 -9.40 14.04 22.15
C VAL A 218 -9.67 15.29 22.97
N LEU A 219 -9.01 16.40 22.66
CA LEU A 219 -9.31 17.72 23.22
C LEU A 219 -10.09 18.51 22.19
N ILE A 220 -11.20 19.12 22.60
CA ILE A 220 -12.05 19.89 21.67
C ILE A 220 -12.40 21.24 22.26
N ALA A 221 -12.14 22.29 21.49
CA ALA A 221 -12.53 23.66 21.81
C ALA A 221 -13.18 24.33 20.61
N LEU A 222 -13.94 25.39 20.85
CA LEU A 222 -14.40 26.26 19.77
C LEU A 222 -13.26 27.19 19.34
N ARG A 223 -13.04 27.28 18.02
CA ARG A 223 -12.20 28.30 17.45
C ARG A 223 -12.84 29.67 17.63
N PRO A 224 -12.11 30.69 18.13
CA PRO A 224 -12.62 32.06 18.17
C PRO A 224 -12.95 32.56 16.76
N GLY A 225 -14.12 33.13 16.57
CA GLY A 225 -14.54 33.70 15.28
C GLY A 225 -16.06 33.69 15.09
N ALA A 226 -16.50 34.22 13.95
CA ALA A 226 -17.93 34.36 13.64
C ALA A 226 -18.62 33.02 13.28
N ARG A 227 -17.85 32.01 12.82
CA ARG A 227 -18.36 30.67 12.51
C ARG A 227 -17.94 29.69 13.60
N PRO A 228 -18.83 28.82 14.06
CA PRO A 228 -18.51 27.79 15.06
C PRO A 228 -17.67 26.69 14.41
N LEU A 229 -16.36 26.83 14.41
CA LEU A 229 -15.44 25.77 14.00
C LEU A 229 -14.90 25.04 15.23
N LEU A 230 -14.81 23.71 15.17
CA LEU A 230 -14.27 22.87 16.23
C LEU A 230 -12.79 22.65 16.01
N GLN A 231 -11.94 23.16 16.89
CA GLN A 231 -10.55 22.74 16.99
C GLN A 231 -10.49 21.41 17.74
N ALA A 232 -9.85 20.41 17.15
CA ALA A 232 -9.67 19.12 17.80
C ALA A 232 -8.22 18.69 17.74
N VAL A 233 -7.68 18.24 18.89
CA VAL A 233 -6.37 17.60 18.98
C VAL A 233 -6.58 16.17 19.44
N VAL A 234 -6.15 15.22 18.62
CA VAL A 234 -6.26 13.79 18.89
C VAL A 234 -4.88 13.23 19.17
N SER A 235 -4.69 12.69 20.36
CA SER A 235 -3.41 12.15 20.83
C SER A 235 -3.53 10.70 21.28
N ALA A 236 -2.45 9.94 21.08
CA ALA A 236 -2.29 8.59 21.57
C ALA A 236 -0.82 8.36 22.01
N PRO A 237 -0.54 7.53 23.01
CA PRO A 237 0.81 7.27 23.48
C PRO A 237 1.75 6.83 22.35
N GLY A 238 2.93 7.43 22.30
CA GLY A 238 3.96 7.12 21.29
C GLY A 238 3.62 7.52 19.86
N ARG A 239 2.56 8.29 19.63
CA ARG A 239 2.13 8.80 18.33
C ARG A 239 2.18 10.33 18.31
N LYS A 240 2.38 10.91 17.13
CA LYS A 240 2.27 12.37 16.94
C LYS A 240 0.82 12.81 17.04
N ASP A 241 0.58 13.91 17.72
CA ASP A 241 -0.74 14.54 17.79
C ASP A 241 -1.25 14.89 16.39
N ARG A 242 -2.55 14.70 16.20
CA ARG A 242 -3.27 15.05 14.98
C ARG A 242 -4.21 16.22 15.27
N HIS A 243 -4.13 17.25 14.45
CA HIS A 243 -4.90 18.47 14.57
C HIS A 243 -5.96 18.50 13.48
N PHE A 244 -7.17 18.88 13.87
CA PHE A 244 -8.31 18.99 12.96
C PHE A 244 -9.06 20.30 13.24
N LEU A 245 -9.56 20.90 12.18
CA LEU A 245 -10.55 21.97 12.25
C LEU A 245 -11.78 21.49 11.50
N VAL A 246 -12.93 21.46 12.18
CA VAL A 246 -14.14 20.83 11.66
C VAL A 246 -15.27 21.85 11.68
N ASP A 247 -15.93 22.03 10.56
CA ASP A 247 -17.20 22.77 10.51
C ASP A 247 -18.34 21.84 10.90
N PRO A 248 -18.97 22.03 12.06
CA PRO A 248 -20.02 21.10 12.52
C PRO A 248 -21.30 21.13 11.68
N GLN A 249 -21.48 22.10 10.79
CA GLN A 249 -22.66 22.19 9.94
C GLN A 249 -22.62 21.25 8.72
N GLY A 250 -21.43 20.76 8.32
CA GLY A 250 -21.30 19.85 7.19
C GLY A 250 -20.19 18.83 7.35
N GLY A 251 -19.20 19.11 8.22
CA GLY A 251 -18.05 18.25 8.48
C GLY A 251 -18.25 17.32 9.67
N SER A 252 -17.34 16.40 9.83
CA SER A 252 -17.27 15.52 10.99
C SER A 252 -15.86 15.01 11.23
N LEU A 253 -15.54 14.58 12.45
CA LEU A 253 -14.30 13.89 12.80
C LEU A 253 -14.63 12.51 13.35
N THR A 254 -14.17 11.46 12.69
CA THR A 254 -14.32 10.08 13.15
C THR A 254 -13.01 9.59 13.74
N ILE A 255 -13.04 9.13 14.98
CA ILE A 255 -11.88 8.62 15.72
C ILE A 255 -12.04 7.11 15.90
N THR A 256 -10.97 6.36 15.65
CA THR A 256 -10.95 4.89 15.76
C THR A 256 -9.72 4.43 16.53
N SER A 257 -9.91 3.48 17.44
CA SER A 257 -8.85 2.78 18.15
C SER A 257 -9.22 1.31 18.32
N ASN A 258 -9.08 0.54 17.24
CA ASN A 258 -9.34 -0.90 17.25
C ASN A 258 -8.09 -1.69 17.65
N GLY A 259 -8.30 -2.84 18.29
CA GLY A 259 -7.26 -3.86 18.39
C GLY A 259 -6.89 -4.39 17.01
N GLY A 260 -5.67 -4.87 16.86
CA GLY A 260 -5.20 -5.56 15.67
C GLY A 260 -5.85 -6.93 15.54
N ALA A 261 -6.00 -7.47 14.34
CA ALA A 261 -6.44 -8.83 14.12
C ALA A 261 -5.35 -9.83 14.57
N GLY A 262 -5.75 -10.98 15.10
CA GLY A 262 -4.84 -12.10 15.30
C GLY A 262 -4.33 -12.63 13.96
N GLY A 263 -3.13 -13.20 13.93
CA GLY A 263 -2.57 -13.89 12.78
C GLY A 263 -3.20 -15.28 12.62
N SER A 264 -3.26 -15.78 11.40
CA SER A 264 -3.70 -17.16 11.14
C SER A 264 -2.62 -18.16 11.56
N GLY A 265 -3.01 -19.32 12.09
CA GLY A 265 -2.12 -20.46 12.28
C GLY A 265 -1.60 -20.99 10.95
N GLY A 266 -0.39 -21.52 10.94
CA GLY A 266 0.21 -22.22 9.80
C GLY A 266 -0.44 -23.60 9.59
N ARG A 267 -0.42 -24.10 8.38
CA ARG A 267 -0.91 -25.45 8.06
C ARG A 267 0.12 -26.48 8.48
N GLY A 268 -0.33 -27.65 8.92
CA GLY A 268 0.53 -28.81 9.09
C GLY A 268 1.07 -29.30 7.74
N GLY A 269 2.31 -29.76 7.72
CA GLY A 269 2.92 -30.43 6.56
C GLY A 269 2.31 -31.79 6.33
N LYS A 270 2.30 -32.25 5.09
CA LYS A 270 1.87 -33.62 4.78
C LYS A 270 2.94 -34.63 5.14
N GLY A 271 2.54 -35.81 5.62
CA GLY A 271 3.44 -36.94 5.78
C GLY A 271 3.95 -37.45 4.44
N GLY A 272 5.18 -37.97 4.42
CA GLY A 272 5.78 -38.61 3.27
C GLY A 272 5.16 -39.98 3.04
N ARG A 273 5.15 -40.46 1.81
CA ARG A 273 4.67 -41.78 1.47
C ARG A 273 5.72 -42.84 1.81
N GLY A 274 5.29 -44.02 2.26
CA GLY A 274 6.15 -45.18 2.39
C GLY A 274 6.69 -45.66 1.03
N GLY A 275 7.94 -46.12 0.99
CA GLY A 275 8.57 -46.71 -0.17
C GLY A 275 7.95 -48.06 -0.53
N SER A 276 7.87 -48.38 -1.81
CA SER A 276 7.41 -49.68 -2.27
C SER A 276 8.41 -50.80 -1.93
N GLY A 277 7.94 -51.97 -1.55
CA GLY A 277 8.80 -53.13 -1.47
C GLY A 277 9.34 -53.55 -2.85
N GLY A 278 10.58 -54.05 -2.89
CA GLY A 278 11.19 -54.60 -4.09
C GLY A 278 10.56 -55.91 -4.51
N SER A 279 10.53 -56.19 -5.82
CA SER A 279 10.07 -57.46 -6.33
C SER A 279 11.06 -58.58 -6.00
N GLY A 280 10.56 -59.78 -5.64
CA GLY A 280 11.38 -60.98 -5.56
C GLY A 280 11.98 -61.32 -6.93
N GLY A 281 13.20 -61.87 -6.91
CA GLY A 281 13.91 -62.29 -8.10
C GLY A 281 13.29 -63.59 -8.70
N PHE A 282 13.38 -63.74 -10.01
CA PHE A 282 13.04 -64.99 -10.66
C PHE A 282 14.01 -66.09 -10.21
N GLY A 283 13.53 -67.30 -10.07
CA GLY A 283 14.36 -68.44 -9.71
C GLY A 283 13.51 -69.66 -9.37
N CYS A 284 14.13 -70.77 -9.08
CA CYS A 284 13.47 -71.99 -8.64
C CYS A 284 13.99 -72.43 -7.25
N PRO A 285 13.31 -72.02 -6.15
CA PRO A 285 12.04 -71.26 -6.11
C PRO A 285 12.27 -69.75 -6.37
N SER A 286 11.21 -69.04 -6.71
CA SER A 286 11.23 -67.59 -6.81
C SER A 286 11.42 -66.92 -5.44
N GLY A 287 12.11 -65.78 -5.39
CA GLY A 287 12.23 -64.95 -4.18
C GLY A 287 10.89 -64.30 -3.79
N SER A 288 10.77 -63.95 -2.53
CA SER A 288 9.59 -63.24 -1.98
C SER A 288 9.67 -61.72 -2.27
N ASN A 289 8.55 -61.09 -2.43
CA ASN A 289 8.52 -59.61 -2.51
C ASN A 289 8.83 -58.99 -1.15
N GLY A 290 9.56 -57.87 -1.17
CA GLY A 290 9.76 -57.03 0.00
C GLY A 290 8.45 -56.36 0.44
N ARG A 291 8.39 -55.92 1.68
CA ARG A 291 7.24 -55.19 2.22
C ARG A 291 7.37 -53.72 1.88
N SER A 292 6.25 -53.06 1.63
CA SER A 292 6.20 -51.61 1.54
C SER A 292 6.39 -50.98 2.91
N GLY A 293 7.05 -49.80 2.96
CA GLY A 293 7.10 -48.95 4.14
C GLY A 293 5.73 -48.33 4.44
N SER A 294 5.59 -47.82 5.64
CA SER A 294 4.39 -47.11 6.10
C SER A 294 4.46 -45.63 5.68
N ASP A 295 3.30 -45.01 5.46
CA ASP A 295 3.22 -43.57 5.25
C ASP A 295 3.48 -42.84 6.57
N GLY A 296 4.15 -41.67 6.51
CA GLY A 296 4.26 -40.73 7.62
C GLY A 296 2.93 -40.04 7.92
N HIS A 297 2.78 -39.55 9.14
CA HIS A 297 1.59 -38.81 9.57
C HIS A 297 1.63 -37.36 9.12
N ASP A 298 0.48 -36.75 8.85
CA ASP A 298 0.36 -35.33 8.61
C ASP A 298 0.65 -34.54 9.91
N GLY A 299 1.36 -33.42 9.78
CA GLY A 299 1.54 -32.47 10.87
C GLY A 299 0.23 -31.79 11.26
N ARG A 300 0.16 -31.30 12.49
CA ARG A 300 -1.00 -30.54 12.98
C ARG A 300 -0.90 -29.08 12.50
N SER A 301 -2.04 -28.46 12.19
CA SER A 301 -2.11 -27.03 11.98
C SER A 301 -1.91 -26.27 13.29
N GLY A 302 -1.26 -25.11 13.22
CA GLY A 302 -1.16 -24.16 14.33
C GLY A 302 -2.51 -23.51 14.63
N SER A 303 -2.61 -22.94 15.81
CA SER A 303 -3.80 -22.19 16.26
C SER A 303 -3.76 -20.75 15.74
N ASP A 304 -4.93 -20.15 15.49
CA ASP A 304 -5.02 -18.71 15.20
C ASP A 304 -4.68 -17.88 16.44
N GLY A 305 -4.04 -16.73 16.25
CA GLY A 305 -3.83 -15.75 17.28
C GLY A 305 -5.12 -15.02 17.66
N TYR A 306 -5.18 -14.50 18.87
CA TYR A 306 -6.31 -13.71 19.35
C TYR A 306 -6.23 -12.28 18.79
N SER A 307 -7.38 -11.68 18.51
CA SER A 307 -7.45 -10.24 18.21
C SER A 307 -7.14 -9.42 19.46
N GLY A 308 -6.43 -8.30 19.29
CA GLY A 308 -6.21 -7.32 20.34
C GLY A 308 -7.50 -6.65 20.79
N ARG A 309 -7.51 -6.08 21.98
CA ARG A 309 -8.63 -5.30 22.52
C ARG A 309 -8.69 -3.92 21.89
N ASN A 310 -9.88 -3.35 21.78
CA ASN A 310 -10.03 -1.96 21.37
C ASN A 310 -9.51 -1.01 22.46
N GLY A 311 -8.92 0.10 22.05
CA GLY A 311 -8.51 1.18 22.94
C GLY A 311 -9.72 1.99 23.45
N THR A 312 -9.55 2.62 24.59
CA THR A 312 -10.51 3.60 25.13
C THR A 312 -10.38 4.93 24.38
N ILE A 313 -11.49 5.62 24.13
CA ILE A 313 -11.51 6.96 23.56
C ILE A 313 -12.10 7.90 24.60
N THR A 314 -11.29 8.87 25.07
CA THR A 314 -11.73 9.91 26.00
C THR A 314 -11.83 11.23 25.25
N ILE A 315 -13.03 11.83 25.25
CA ILE A 315 -13.33 13.10 24.59
C ILE A 315 -13.50 14.16 25.68
N VAL A 316 -12.53 15.06 25.78
CA VAL A 316 -12.55 16.22 26.69
C VAL A 316 -12.94 17.43 25.88
N TYR A 317 -13.99 18.11 26.25
CA TYR A 317 -14.55 19.20 25.46
C TYR A 317 -14.95 20.40 26.30
N ASP A 318 -14.79 21.59 25.73
CA ASP A 318 -15.28 22.83 26.31
C ASP A 318 -16.81 22.83 26.32
N PRO A 319 -17.48 23.36 27.39
CA PRO A 319 -18.95 23.43 27.46
C PRO A 319 -19.60 24.07 26.24
N ALA A 320 -18.98 25.05 25.61
CA ALA A 320 -19.48 25.70 24.40
C ALA A 320 -19.50 24.77 23.15
N VAL A 321 -18.77 23.66 23.17
CA VAL A 321 -18.76 22.65 22.10
C VAL A 321 -19.99 21.73 22.18
N LYS A 322 -20.66 21.65 23.32
CA LYS A 322 -21.76 20.69 23.59
C LYS A 322 -22.82 20.62 22.46
N PRO A 323 -23.30 21.72 21.88
CA PRO A 323 -24.29 21.67 20.79
C PRO A 323 -23.79 21.01 19.52
N TYR A 324 -22.48 20.90 19.35
CA TYR A 324 -21.79 20.45 18.13
C TYR A 324 -21.15 19.06 18.25
N LEU A 325 -21.31 18.38 19.39
CA LEU A 325 -20.70 17.06 19.64
C LEU A 325 -21.12 15.98 18.64
N ALA A 326 -22.26 16.14 17.99
CA ALA A 326 -22.71 15.22 16.93
C ALA A 326 -21.74 15.16 15.72
N ALA A 327 -20.90 16.18 15.53
CA ALA A 327 -19.85 16.18 14.50
C ALA A 327 -18.65 15.33 14.91
N ILE A 328 -18.50 14.94 16.18
CA ILE A 328 -17.42 14.09 16.69
C ILE A 328 -17.94 12.68 16.87
N LYS A 329 -17.42 11.76 16.06
CA LYS A 329 -17.85 10.37 15.99
C LYS A 329 -16.73 9.44 16.44
N THR A 330 -17.11 8.33 17.04
CA THR A 330 -16.18 7.24 17.33
C THR A 330 -16.62 5.99 16.59
N SER A 331 -15.68 5.22 16.09
CA SER A 331 -15.96 4.00 15.30
C SER A 331 -15.04 2.87 15.72
N ASN A 332 -15.29 2.30 16.92
CA ASN A 332 -14.69 1.06 17.35
C ASN A 332 -15.61 -0.10 17.00
N LYS A 333 -15.05 -1.22 16.53
CA LYS A 333 -15.82 -2.40 16.10
C LYS A 333 -16.63 -3.06 17.25
N SER A 334 -16.19 -2.87 18.48
CA SER A 334 -16.85 -3.34 19.70
C SER A 334 -16.37 -2.49 20.87
N ALA A 335 -17.14 -2.40 21.93
CA ALA A 335 -16.84 -1.60 23.13
C ALA A 335 -15.35 -1.57 23.52
N PRO A 336 -14.87 -0.55 24.25
CA PRO A 336 -15.64 0.30 25.16
C PRO A 336 -16.28 1.51 24.48
N ALA A 337 -17.40 1.97 25.05
CA ALA A 337 -18.01 3.23 24.68
C ALA A 337 -17.06 4.40 24.97
N PRO A 338 -17.13 5.51 24.19
CA PRO A 338 -16.33 6.69 24.46
C PRO A 338 -16.70 7.34 25.78
N VAL A 339 -15.71 7.89 26.47
CA VAL A 339 -15.91 8.63 27.71
C VAL A 339 -15.91 10.12 27.37
N TYR A 340 -16.97 10.84 27.77
CA TYR A 340 -17.10 12.27 27.57
C TYR A 340 -16.85 13.02 28.88
N GLN A 341 -15.99 14.03 28.82
CA GLN A 341 -15.62 14.87 29.96
C GLN A 341 -15.81 16.33 29.59
N GLU A 342 -16.80 16.96 30.20
CA GLU A 342 -17.05 18.39 30.05
C GLU A 342 -16.10 19.16 30.97
N THR A 343 -15.22 19.97 30.43
CA THR A 343 -14.22 20.73 31.17
C THR A 343 -13.83 21.96 30.33
N PRO A 344 -13.66 23.14 30.93
CA PRO A 344 -13.18 24.31 30.18
C PRO A 344 -11.88 23.99 29.43
N VAL A 345 -11.89 24.19 28.12
CA VAL A 345 -10.74 23.99 27.23
C VAL A 345 -10.51 25.29 26.48
N ALA A 346 -9.36 25.92 26.70
CA ALA A 346 -8.98 27.09 25.94
C ALA A 346 -8.78 26.74 24.44
N PRO A 347 -8.89 27.73 23.53
CA PRO A 347 -8.55 27.52 22.13
C PRO A 347 -7.18 26.81 21.98
N LEU A 348 -7.09 25.83 21.10
CA LEU A 348 -5.96 24.91 21.05
C LEU A 348 -4.78 25.47 20.25
N TRP A 349 -5.01 26.48 19.41
CA TRP A 349 -4.01 27.27 18.65
C TRP A 349 -4.57 28.60 18.20
#